data_469eec23895886b6f2caef5d0985224d
#
_entry.id   469eec23895886b6f2caef5d0985224d
#
_cell.length_a   1.000
_cell.length_b   1.000
_cell.length_c   1.000
_cell.angle_alpha   90.00
_cell.angle_beta   90.00
_cell.angle_gamma   90.00
#
_symmetry.space_group_name_H-M   'P 1'
#
loop_
_entity.id
_entity.type
_entity.pdbx_description
1 polymer ?
#
loop_
_entity_poly.entity_id
_entity_poly.type
_entity_poly.pdbx_seq_one_letter_code
_entity_poly.pdbx_strand_id
1 'polypeptide(L)'
;MNYKEQVKLYAEEKKDLCVKVDTIPEELFRKFGVNRGLRDENGKGVLTGLTTISKILSFKNIDGVKTPIDGELWYRGYQINDLVNSLEETEFGFEKTAYLLLFGELPTAEELAEFSKVIGDCRRVPTNFTRDVIMKAPSKDIMNSMTRSILTLASYDPRVADASVENSLRQCIQLIANFPLLAVYAYHAYNHYDNGDSMYIHRPDPTLSTAENFLKMLRPDQKYTELEAKVLDVALMLHMEHGGGNNSTFTTRVVTSAGTDTYSAIAAAMSSLKGPKHGGANIKVMEMMDDIRNNVKNWDDRAEVKAYLAKILDGQAFDGKGLIYGMGHAVYSLSDPRERIFKGYVEELAVAKGQDKQMNLYNLIEELAPELIAEKRHIFKGVSPNVDFYSGFVYEMLDIPQELYTPLFAIARIVGWSAHRIEEMIGMNKIIRPAYKSILEDVE
;
A
#
# COMPACT_ATOMS: atom_id res chain seq x y z
N MET A 1 -13.45 -29.46 -28.54
CA MET A 1 -12.59 -28.82 -27.55
C MET A 1 -12.91 -27.34 -27.53
N ASN A 2 -13.20 -26.76 -26.37
CA ASN A 2 -13.47 -25.32 -26.20
C ASN A 2 -12.14 -24.56 -26.47
N TYR A 3 -12.21 -23.33 -27.02
CA TYR A 3 -11.02 -22.54 -27.34
C TYR A 3 -10.14 -22.26 -26.07
N LYS A 4 -10.73 -22.13 -24.89
CA LYS A 4 -9.98 -21.95 -23.62
C LYS A 4 -9.11 -23.19 -23.32
N GLU A 5 -9.61 -24.37 -23.60
CA GLU A 5 -8.90 -25.63 -23.38
C GLU A 5 -7.77 -25.80 -24.41
N GLN A 6 -8.00 -25.39 -25.66
CA GLN A 6 -6.95 -25.36 -26.69
C GLN A 6 -5.80 -24.44 -26.32
N VAL A 7 -6.11 -23.20 -25.90
CA VAL A 7 -5.08 -22.24 -25.48
C VAL A 7 -4.30 -22.73 -24.26
N LYS A 8 -4.99 -23.36 -23.29
CA LYS A 8 -4.34 -23.94 -22.11
C LYS A 8 -3.33 -25.03 -22.51
N LEU A 9 -3.75 -25.99 -23.30
CA LEU A 9 -2.87 -27.10 -23.78
C LEU A 9 -1.69 -26.56 -24.57
N TYR A 10 -1.91 -25.59 -25.47
CA TYR A 10 -0.84 -24.98 -26.24
C TYR A 10 0.16 -24.23 -25.34
N ALA A 11 -0.32 -23.51 -24.36
CA ALA A 11 0.55 -22.83 -23.39
C ALA A 11 1.35 -23.80 -22.51
N GLU A 12 0.74 -24.94 -22.11
CA GLU A 12 1.43 -26.01 -21.39
C GLU A 12 2.53 -26.66 -22.25
N GLU A 13 2.26 -26.89 -23.56
CA GLU A 13 3.24 -27.42 -24.49
C GLU A 13 4.43 -26.47 -24.72
N LYS A 14 4.19 -25.16 -24.79
CA LYS A 14 5.21 -24.17 -25.16
C LYS A 14 5.94 -23.53 -23.96
N LYS A 15 5.49 -23.72 -22.72
CA LYS A 15 6.06 -23.07 -21.56
C LYS A 15 7.57 -23.30 -21.40
N ASP A 16 8.04 -24.54 -21.64
CA ASP A 16 9.45 -24.88 -21.46
C ASP A 16 10.34 -24.23 -22.54
N LEU A 17 9.79 -23.98 -23.72
CA LEU A 17 10.47 -23.20 -24.76
C LEU A 17 10.62 -21.74 -24.31
N CYS A 18 9.56 -21.10 -23.76
CA CYS A 18 9.63 -19.77 -23.22
C CYS A 18 10.68 -19.69 -22.10
N VAL A 19 10.62 -20.62 -21.13
CA VAL A 19 11.60 -20.65 -20.03
C VAL A 19 13.03 -20.74 -20.54
N LYS A 20 13.29 -21.60 -21.54
CA LYS A 20 14.62 -21.78 -22.14
C LYS A 20 15.11 -20.51 -22.83
N VAL A 21 14.25 -19.83 -23.58
CA VAL A 21 14.63 -18.65 -24.39
C VAL A 21 14.78 -17.42 -23.51
N ASP A 22 13.91 -17.25 -22.49
CA ASP A 22 13.84 -16.04 -21.69
C ASP A 22 14.67 -16.10 -20.40
N THR A 23 15.36 -17.24 -20.13
CA THR A 23 16.26 -17.36 -18.98
C THR A 23 17.57 -16.64 -19.25
N ILE A 24 17.79 -15.51 -18.55
CA ILE A 24 19.04 -14.76 -18.58
C ILE A 24 19.88 -15.17 -17.36
N PRO A 25 21.07 -15.78 -17.56
CA PRO A 25 21.97 -16.14 -16.47
C PRO A 25 22.38 -14.94 -15.63
N GLU A 26 22.39 -15.09 -14.32
CA GLU A 26 22.72 -14.00 -13.37
C GLU A 26 24.11 -13.41 -13.57
N GLU A 27 25.07 -14.24 -13.95
CA GLU A 27 26.46 -13.86 -14.26
C GLU A 27 26.57 -12.82 -15.39
N LEU A 28 25.61 -12.78 -16.32
CA LEU A 28 25.61 -11.81 -17.42
C LEU A 28 25.36 -10.38 -16.93
N PHE A 29 24.57 -10.20 -15.85
CA PHE A 29 24.39 -8.88 -15.24
C PHE A 29 25.73 -8.31 -14.73
N ARG A 30 26.55 -9.14 -14.08
CA ARG A 30 27.91 -8.75 -13.65
C ARG A 30 28.82 -8.52 -14.84
N LYS A 31 28.85 -9.44 -15.80
CA LYS A 31 29.68 -9.36 -17.00
C LYS A 31 29.48 -8.06 -17.77
N PHE A 32 28.25 -7.61 -17.91
CA PHE A 32 27.90 -6.38 -18.64
C PHE A 32 27.75 -5.13 -17.76
N GLY A 33 27.94 -5.23 -16.45
CA GLY A 33 27.76 -4.12 -15.50
C GLY A 33 26.33 -3.58 -15.48
N VAL A 34 25.32 -4.45 -15.63
CA VAL A 34 23.91 -4.08 -15.73
C VAL A 34 23.22 -4.28 -14.38
N ASN A 35 22.49 -3.28 -13.94
CA ASN A 35 21.72 -3.32 -12.70
C ASN A 35 20.48 -4.22 -12.85
N ARG A 36 20.17 -4.99 -11.80
CA ARG A 36 18.97 -5.80 -11.73
C ARG A 36 17.90 -5.08 -10.91
N GLY A 37 16.75 -4.82 -11.52
CA GLY A 37 15.65 -4.12 -10.84
C GLY A 37 16.02 -2.69 -10.42
N LEU A 38 16.82 -1.95 -11.21
CA LEU A 38 17.36 -0.63 -10.91
C LEU A 38 18.20 -0.56 -9.62
N ARG A 39 18.82 -1.68 -9.23
CA ARG A 39 19.76 -1.77 -8.11
C ARG A 39 21.06 -2.41 -8.56
N ASP A 40 22.18 -1.93 -8.02
CA ASP A 40 23.47 -2.57 -8.19
C ASP A 40 23.59 -3.86 -7.35
N GLU A 41 24.70 -4.57 -7.48
CA GLU A 41 24.98 -5.82 -6.73
C GLU A 41 25.01 -5.64 -5.21
N ASN A 42 25.26 -4.42 -4.71
CA ASN A 42 25.22 -4.05 -3.31
C ASN A 42 23.83 -3.59 -2.84
N GLY A 43 22.83 -3.63 -3.72
CA GLY A 43 21.45 -3.22 -3.44
C GLY A 43 21.23 -1.71 -3.46
N LYS A 44 22.22 -0.89 -3.88
CA LYS A 44 22.08 0.55 -4.01
C LYS A 44 21.21 0.88 -5.21
N GLY A 45 20.15 1.66 -5.00
CA GLY A 45 19.24 2.11 -6.06
C GLY A 45 19.87 3.15 -6.97
N VAL A 46 19.44 3.15 -8.23
CA VAL A 46 19.76 4.21 -9.19
C VAL A 46 18.96 5.47 -8.83
N LEU A 47 19.63 6.62 -8.76
CA LEU A 47 18.94 7.90 -8.59
C LEU A 47 18.38 8.35 -9.95
N THR A 48 17.05 8.42 -10.07
CA THR A 48 16.36 8.72 -11.33
C THR A 48 15.51 9.99 -11.30
N GLY A 49 15.34 10.62 -10.14
CA GLY A 49 14.52 11.80 -10.02
C GLY A 49 14.72 12.55 -8.71
N LEU A 50 14.10 13.72 -8.65
CA LEU A 50 14.01 14.57 -7.46
C LEU A 50 12.55 14.68 -7.06
N THR A 51 12.30 14.88 -5.76
CA THR A 51 10.96 15.11 -5.22
C THR A 51 11.00 16.07 -4.04
N THR A 52 9.98 16.90 -3.92
CA THR A 52 9.72 17.75 -2.76
C THR A 52 8.59 17.19 -1.88
N ILE A 53 7.98 16.07 -2.28
CA ILE A 53 6.77 15.52 -1.65
C ILE A 53 7.10 14.82 -0.33
N SER A 54 8.15 14.00 -0.33
CA SER A 54 8.53 13.26 0.86
C SER A 54 10.04 13.05 0.97
N LYS A 55 10.50 12.84 2.20
CA LYS A 55 11.88 12.49 2.52
C LYS A 55 11.90 11.32 3.49
N ILE A 56 12.72 10.34 3.18
CA ILE A 56 12.88 9.14 3.99
C ILE A 56 14.34 9.05 4.39
N LEU A 57 14.62 8.95 5.69
CA LEU A 57 15.96 8.80 6.22
C LEU A 57 16.05 7.55 7.10
N SER A 58 17.13 6.82 6.92
CA SER A 58 17.51 5.67 7.76
C SER A 58 19.00 5.67 8.10
N PHE A 59 19.73 6.66 7.55
CA PHE A 59 21.15 6.85 7.78
C PHE A 59 21.48 8.34 7.82
N LYS A 60 22.44 8.72 8.66
CA LYS A 60 23.10 10.03 8.63
C LYS A 60 24.59 9.84 8.40
N ASN A 61 25.24 10.81 7.77
CA ASN A 61 26.67 10.84 7.67
C ASN A 61 27.21 11.58 8.91
N ILE A 62 27.86 10.83 9.82
CA ILE A 62 28.46 11.37 11.03
C ILE A 62 29.96 11.19 10.86
N ASP A 63 30.71 12.29 10.82
CA ASP A 63 32.17 12.32 10.64
C ASP A 63 32.69 11.51 9.42
N GLY A 64 31.94 11.58 8.31
CA GLY A 64 32.26 10.84 7.08
C GLY A 64 31.81 9.37 7.07
N VAL A 65 31.25 8.86 8.17
CA VAL A 65 30.78 7.48 8.30
C VAL A 65 29.27 7.42 8.15
N LYS A 66 28.80 6.56 7.26
CA LYS A 66 27.36 6.28 7.09
C LYS A 66 26.84 5.51 8.29
N THR A 67 26.16 6.20 9.20
CA THR A 67 25.66 5.67 10.47
C THR A 67 24.15 5.42 10.40
N PRO A 68 23.64 4.22 10.71
CA PRO A 68 22.22 3.97 10.83
C PRO A 68 21.58 4.86 11.91
N ILE A 69 20.38 5.34 11.64
CA ILE A 69 19.57 6.11 12.60
C ILE A 69 18.18 5.48 12.67
N ASP A 70 17.42 5.86 13.69
CA ASP A 70 15.98 5.63 13.69
C ASP A 70 15.35 6.17 12.41
N GLY A 71 14.41 5.43 11.85
CA GLY A 71 13.75 5.84 10.61
C GLY A 71 13.03 7.19 10.77
N GLU A 72 13.19 8.04 9.78
CA GLU A 72 12.45 9.30 9.69
C GLU A 72 11.65 9.33 8.37
N LEU A 73 10.39 9.76 8.45
CA LEU A 73 9.51 10.01 7.32
C LEU A 73 8.99 11.45 7.42
N TRP A 74 9.14 12.18 6.32
CA TRP A 74 8.76 13.57 6.22
C TRP A 74 7.82 13.76 5.02
N TYR A 75 6.71 14.42 5.23
CA TYR A 75 5.76 14.86 4.19
C TYR A 75 5.88 16.37 4.02
N ARG A 76 6.32 16.84 2.84
CA ARG A 76 6.47 18.28 2.54
C ARG A 76 7.23 19.08 3.60
N GLY A 77 8.21 18.45 4.27
CA GLY A 77 9.02 19.11 5.29
C GLY A 77 8.50 18.95 6.73
N TYR A 78 7.37 18.29 6.95
CA TYR A 78 6.83 17.96 8.26
C TYR A 78 7.09 16.52 8.61
N GLN A 79 7.57 16.26 9.81
CA GLN A 79 7.82 14.89 10.28
C GLN A 79 6.49 14.19 10.56
N ILE A 80 6.37 12.93 10.15
CA ILE A 80 5.11 12.20 10.30
C ILE A 80 4.64 12.09 11.75
N ASN A 81 5.56 11.97 12.70
CA ASN A 81 5.25 11.96 14.14
C ASN A 81 4.57 13.26 14.56
N ASP A 82 5.12 14.40 14.12
CA ASP A 82 4.58 15.71 14.47
C ASP A 82 3.21 15.93 13.84
N LEU A 83 3.02 15.45 12.59
CA LEU A 83 1.73 15.52 11.91
C LEU A 83 0.64 14.75 12.67
N VAL A 84 0.93 13.52 13.10
CA VAL A 84 -0.04 12.71 13.83
C VAL A 84 -0.28 13.25 15.23
N ASN A 85 0.78 13.67 15.94
CA ASN A 85 0.65 14.20 17.30
C ASN A 85 -0.02 15.59 17.35
N SER A 86 -0.06 16.31 16.23
CA SER A 86 -0.71 17.62 16.14
C SER A 86 -2.19 17.55 15.78
N LEU A 87 -2.77 16.34 15.63
CA LEU A 87 -4.19 16.20 15.33
C LEU A 87 -5.02 16.54 16.57
N GLU A 88 -5.95 17.48 16.42
CA GLU A 88 -6.99 17.75 17.40
C GLU A 88 -8.06 16.64 17.35
N GLU A 89 -8.87 16.49 18.40
CA GLU A 89 -9.88 15.43 18.50
C GLU A 89 -10.90 15.44 17.35
N THR A 90 -11.18 16.62 16.80
CA THR A 90 -12.17 16.83 15.74
C THR A 90 -11.56 16.98 14.34
N GLU A 91 -10.24 16.87 14.20
CA GLU A 91 -9.57 17.05 12.91
C GLU A 91 -9.64 15.78 12.03
N PHE A 92 -9.88 16.00 10.76
CA PHE A 92 -9.81 14.96 9.72
C PHE A 92 -8.36 14.81 9.24
N GLY A 93 -7.62 13.91 9.88
CA GLY A 93 -6.19 13.72 9.64
C GLY A 93 -5.85 13.31 8.23
N PHE A 94 -6.68 12.45 7.61
CA PHE A 94 -6.53 12.08 6.20
C PHE A 94 -6.65 13.30 5.28
N GLU A 95 -7.70 14.10 5.41
CA GLU A 95 -7.94 15.28 4.59
C GLU A 95 -6.86 16.34 4.80
N LYS A 96 -6.45 16.58 6.04
CA LYS A 96 -5.37 17.52 6.40
C LYS A 96 -4.04 17.11 5.75
N THR A 97 -3.69 15.84 5.83
CA THR A 97 -2.45 15.31 5.24
C THR A 97 -2.53 15.25 3.71
N ALA A 98 -3.71 14.95 3.15
CA ALA A 98 -3.92 14.99 1.70
C ALA A 98 -3.75 16.41 1.15
N TYR A 99 -4.28 17.42 1.84
CA TYR A 99 -4.07 18.82 1.49
C TYR A 99 -2.56 19.16 1.49
N LEU A 100 -1.85 18.82 2.57
CA LEU A 100 -0.41 19.04 2.67
C LEU A 100 0.37 18.41 1.52
N LEU A 101 0.10 17.16 1.19
CA LEU A 101 0.82 16.44 0.12
C LEU A 101 0.55 17.04 -1.26
N LEU A 102 -0.69 17.47 -1.52
CA LEU A 102 -1.09 18.05 -2.81
C LEU A 102 -0.58 19.49 -2.99
N PHE A 103 -0.68 20.32 -1.95
CA PHE A 103 -0.46 21.77 -2.04
C PHE A 103 0.85 22.25 -1.40
N GLY A 104 1.49 21.43 -0.56
CA GLY A 104 2.82 21.71 -0.01
C GLY A 104 2.85 22.43 1.32
N GLU A 105 1.72 22.89 1.83
CA GLU A 105 1.55 23.62 3.09
C GLU A 105 0.41 23.01 3.92
N LEU A 106 0.49 23.13 5.24
CA LEU A 106 -0.61 22.74 6.12
C LEU A 106 -1.79 23.71 5.92
N PRO A 107 -3.03 23.19 5.85
CA PRO A 107 -4.20 24.03 5.70
C PRO A 107 -4.46 24.83 6.99
N THR A 108 -4.99 26.05 6.85
CA THR A 108 -5.72 26.71 7.92
C THR A 108 -7.03 25.96 8.20
N ALA A 109 -7.71 26.29 9.31
CA ALA A 109 -9.00 25.66 9.63
C ALA A 109 -10.05 25.87 8.54
N GLU A 110 -10.07 27.07 7.94
CA GLU A 110 -10.98 27.42 6.84
C GLU A 110 -10.66 26.63 5.57
N GLU A 111 -9.38 26.52 5.20
CA GLU A 111 -8.92 25.75 4.02
C GLU A 111 -9.20 24.27 4.21
N LEU A 112 -9.00 23.73 5.40
CA LEU A 112 -9.31 22.34 5.71
C LEU A 112 -10.82 22.07 5.58
N ALA A 113 -11.65 22.97 6.12
CA ALA A 113 -13.10 22.85 6.02
C ALA A 113 -13.59 22.92 4.56
N GLU A 114 -13.01 23.84 3.78
CA GLU A 114 -13.32 23.93 2.33
C GLU A 114 -12.89 22.67 1.58
N PHE A 115 -11.66 22.20 1.80
CA PHE A 115 -11.14 21.00 1.13
C PHE A 115 -11.93 19.75 1.52
N SER A 116 -12.24 19.58 2.81
CA SER A 116 -13.06 18.45 3.28
C SER A 116 -14.46 18.46 2.67
N LYS A 117 -15.04 19.65 2.53
CA LYS A 117 -16.33 19.82 1.81
C LYS A 117 -16.21 19.41 0.35
N VAL A 118 -15.15 19.83 -0.35
CA VAL A 118 -14.92 19.46 -1.77
C VAL A 118 -14.77 17.95 -1.91
N ILE A 119 -13.98 17.30 -1.05
CA ILE A 119 -13.85 15.84 -1.02
C ILE A 119 -15.22 15.19 -0.77
N GLY A 120 -15.98 15.67 0.22
CA GLY A 120 -17.32 15.16 0.53
C GLY A 120 -18.28 15.24 -0.65
N ASP A 121 -18.35 16.39 -1.30
CA ASP A 121 -19.20 16.64 -2.47
C ASP A 121 -18.80 15.78 -3.69
N CYS A 122 -17.53 15.37 -3.79
CA CYS A 122 -17.00 14.51 -4.84
C CYS A 122 -17.25 13.00 -4.62
N ARG A 123 -17.73 12.57 -3.45
CA ARG A 123 -17.98 11.14 -3.13
C ARG A 123 -19.20 10.59 -3.87
N ARG A 124 -19.11 10.53 -5.18
CA ARG A 124 -20.20 10.05 -6.06
C ARG A 124 -19.67 9.48 -7.36
N VAL A 125 -20.33 8.47 -7.86
CA VAL A 125 -20.09 7.88 -9.18
C VAL A 125 -21.23 8.24 -10.14
N PRO A 126 -21.05 8.14 -11.46
CA PRO A 126 -22.10 8.39 -12.44
C PRO A 126 -23.36 7.56 -12.18
N THR A 127 -24.52 8.05 -12.66
CA THR A 127 -25.80 7.36 -12.54
C THR A 127 -25.70 5.93 -13.08
N ASN A 128 -26.23 4.96 -12.33
CA ASN A 128 -26.20 3.54 -12.64
C ASN A 128 -24.79 2.88 -12.64
N PHE A 129 -23.72 3.60 -12.38
CA PHE A 129 -22.34 3.07 -12.41
C PHE A 129 -22.17 1.85 -11.49
N THR A 130 -22.69 1.90 -10.27
CA THR A 130 -22.63 0.78 -9.33
C THR A 130 -23.25 -0.47 -9.92
N ARG A 131 -24.45 -0.36 -10.50
CA ARG A 131 -25.19 -1.48 -11.10
C ARG A 131 -24.48 -2.00 -12.37
N ASP A 132 -24.12 -1.10 -13.28
CA ASP A 132 -23.72 -1.45 -14.65
C ASP A 132 -22.23 -1.74 -14.80
N VAL A 133 -21.41 -1.27 -13.86
CA VAL A 133 -19.94 -1.46 -13.85
C VAL A 133 -19.50 -2.34 -12.70
N ILE A 134 -19.80 -1.95 -11.45
CA ILE A 134 -19.27 -2.64 -10.27
C ILE A 134 -19.94 -4.00 -10.11
N MET A 135 -21.28 -4.04 -10.05
CA MET A 135 -22.06 -5.26 -9.85
C MET A 135 -22.08 -6.19 -11.05
N LYS A 136 -21.78 -5.68 -12.27
CA LYS A 136 -21.83 -6.48 -13.51
C LYS A 136 -20.76 -7.58 -13.60
N ALA A 137 -19.62 -7.38 -12.96
CA ALA A 137 -18.54 -8.34 -12.92
C ALA A 137 -17.88 -8.33 -11.53
N PRO A 138 -18.56 -8.86 -10.50
CA PRO A 138 -18.00 -8.97 -9.15
C PRO A 138 -16.76 -9.86 -9.17
N SER A 139 -15.85 -9.63 -8.24
CA SER A 139 -14.62 -10.38 -8.11
C SER A 139 -14.09 -10.30 -6.69
N LYS A 140 -13.57 -11.41 -6.17
CA LYS A 140 -12.80 -11.44 -4.92
C LYS A 140 -11.57 -10.51 -4.98
N ASP A 141 -11.00 -10.32 -6.16
CA ASP A 141 -9.93 -9.35 -6.40
C ASP A 141 -10.52 -7.93 -6.48
N ILE A 142 -10.72 -7.31 -5.29
CA ILE A 142 -11.29 -5.97 -5.18
C ILE A 142 -10.38 -4.94 -5.87
N MET A 143 -9.06 -5.10 -5.82
CA MET A 143 -8.12 -4.24 -6.54
C MET A 143 -8.37 -4.25 -8.04
N ASN A 144 -8.69 -5.41 -8.63
CA ASN A 144 -9.07 -5.51 -10.04
C ASN A 144 -10.39 -4.79 -10.32
N SER A 145 -11.39 -4.96 -9.45
CA SER A 145 -12.68 -4.29 -9.60
C SER A 145 -12.55 -2.77 -9.53
N MET A 146 -11.73 -2.25 -8.60
CA MET A 146 -11.40 -0.83 -8.52
C MET A 146 -10.66 -0.34 -9.77
N THR A 147 -9.63 -1.04 -10.22
CA THR A 147 -8.84 -0.66 -11.41
C THR A 147 -9.72 -0.56 -12.66
N ARG A 148 -10.58 -1.54 -12.87
CA ARG A 148 -11.57 -1.53 -13.95
C ARG A 148 -12.53 -0.36 -13.83
N SER A 149 -13.02 -0.07 -12.63
CA SER A 149 -13.91 1.07 -12.35
C SER A 149 -13.22 2.40 -12.66
N ILE A 150 -11.96 2.57 -12.27
CA ILE A 150 -11.18 3.78 -12.58
C ILE A 150 -11.08 3.98 -14.09
N LEU A 151 -10.69 2.95 -14.84
CA LEU A 151 -10.61 3.04 -16.31
C LEU A 151 -11.98 3.32 -16.96
N THR A 152 -13.04 2.80 -16.38
CA THR A 152 -14.40 3.08 -16.89
C THR A 152 -14.84 4.51 -16.58
N LEU A 153 -14.44 5.08 -15.41
CA LEU A 153 -14.72 6.48 -15.06
C LEU A 153 -14.09 7.45 -16.09
N ALA A 154 -12.96 7.11 -16.70
CA ALA A 154 -12.37 7.89 -17.79
C ALA A 154 -13.36 8.15 -18.94
N SER A 155 -14.20 7.16 -19.26
CA SER A 155 -15.21 7.29 -20.33
C SER A 155 -16.36 8.25 -19.99
N TYR A 156 -16.52 8.60 -18.73
CA TYR A 156 -17.52 9.58 -18.26
C TYR A 156 -16.94 10.99 -18.07
N ASP A 157 -15.62 11.16 -18.23
CA ASP A 157 -14.97 12.46 -18.12
C ASP A 157 -14.76 13.10 -19.51
N PRO A 158 -15.52 14.16 -19.85
CA PRO A 158 -15.39 14.81 -21.16
C PRO A 158 -14.02 15.50 -21.36
N ARG A 159 -13.27 15.72 -20.27
CA ARG A 159 -11.93 16.33 -20.28
C ARG A 159 -10.84 15.29 -19.99
N VAL A 160 -11.04 14.01 -20.27
CA VAL A 160 -10.08 12.95 -19.95
C VAL A 160 -8.70 13.19 -20.54
N ALA A 161 -8.63 13.68 -21.76
CA ALA A 161 -7.38 13.92 -22.49
C ALA A 161 -6.71 15.28 -22.18
N ASP A 162 -7.35 16.14 -21.41
CA ASP A 162 -6.79 17.42 -21.01
C ASP A 162 -5.73 17.22 -19.89
N ALA A 163 -4.46 17.31 -20.26
CA ALA A 163 -3.32 17.15 -19.39
C ALA A 163 -2.87 18.46 -18.71
N SER A 164 -3.74 19.48 -18.63
CA SER A 164 -3.45 20.66 -17.81
C SER A 164 -3.35 20.29 -16.33
N VAL A 165 -2.54 21.05 -15.58
CA VAL A 165 -2.38 20.85 -14.13
C VAL A 165 -3.72 21.00 -13.41
N GLU A 166 -4.51 22.01 -13.78
CA GLU A 166 -5.85 22.24 -13.24
C GLU A 166 -6.76 21.01 -13.41
N ASN A 167 -6.86 20.49 -14.64
CA ASN A 167 -7.71 19.34 -14.90
C ASN A 167 -7.20 18.06 -14.25
N SER A 168 -5.91 17.83 -14.25
CA SER A 168 -5.30 16.68 -13.58
C SER A 168 -5.51 16.73 -12.07
N LEU A 169 -5.41 17.89 -11.44
CA LEU A 169 -5.72 18.07 -10.01
C LEU A 169 -7.20 17.78 -9.73
N ARG A 170 -8.12 18.29 -10.56
CA ARG A 170 -9.56 17.98 -10.48
C ARG A 170 -9.80 16.47 -10.52
N GLN A 171 -9.20 15.78 -11.49
CA GLN A 171 -9.32 14.32 -11.63
C GLN A 171 -8.74 13.58 -10.42
N CYS A 172 -7.58 14.00 -9.90
CA CYS A 172 -6.98 13.44 -8.69
C CYS A 172 -7.91 13.59 -7.47
N ILE A 173 -8.45 14.79 -7.21
CA ILE A 173 -9.37 15.05 -6.11
C ILE A 173 -10.63 14.17 -6.22
N GLN A 174 -11.20 14.03 -7.40
CA GLN A 174 -12.36 13.16 -7.63
C GLN A 174 -12.03 11.68 -7.38
N LEU A 175 -10.86 11.21 -7.80
CA LEU A 175 -10.45 9.82 -7.55
C LEU A 175 -10.16 9.58 -6.07
N ILE A 176 -9.47 10.50 -5.38
CA ILE A 176 -9.24 10.42 -3.93
C ILE A 176 -10.57 10.27 -3.19
N ALA A 177 -11.56 11.09 -3.53
CA ALA A 177 -12.88 11.04 -2.92
C ALA A 177 -13.65 9.74 -3.21
N ASN A 178 -13.46 9.14 -4.40
CA ASN A 178 -14.22 7.98 -4.84
C ASN A 178 -13.57 6.63 -4.49
N PHE A 179 -12.29 6.56 -4.15
CA PHE A 179 -11.61 5.30 -3.86
C PHE A 179 -12.27 4.49 -2.74
N PRO A 180 -12.64 5.08 -1.58
CA PRO A 180 -13.37 4.35 -0.55
C PRO A 180 -14.68 3.74 -1.05
N LEU A 181 -15.45 4.51 -1.81
CA LEU A 181 -16.72 4.08 -2.37
C LEU A 181 -16.55 2.93 -3.37
N LEU A 182 -15.56 3.03 -4.27
CA LEU A 182 -15.27 1.97 -5.25
C LEU A 182 -14.84 0.68 -4.54
N ALA A 183 -14.02 0.76 -3.48
CA ALA A 183 -13.57 -0.40 -2.72
C ALA A 183 -14.74 -1.09 -2.00
N VAL A 184 -15.52 -0.34 -1.24
CA VAL A 184 -16.63 -0.87 -0.44
C VAL A 184 -17.73 -1.46 -1.32
N TYR A 185 -18.13 -0.76 -2.40
CA TYR A 185 -19.16 -1.29 -3.30
C TYR A 185 -18.67 -2.51 -4.08
N ALA A 186 -17.40 -2.57 -4.47
CA ALA A 186 -16.82 -3.75 -5.08
C ALA A 186 -16.82 -4.95 -4.13
N TYR A 187 -16.48 -4.72 -2.84
CA TYR A 187 -16.55 -5.75 -1.82
C TYR A 187 -17.98 -6.25 -1.60
N HIS A 188 -18.97 -5.35 -1.43
CA HIS A 188 -20.36 -5.76 -1.24
C HIS A 188 -20.91 -6.49 -2.47
N ALA A 189 -20.51 -6.10 -3.68
CA ALA A 189 -20.88 -6.83 -4.89
C ALA A 189 -20.31 -8.24 -4.89
N TYR A 190 -19.02 -8.39 -4.59
CA TYR A 190 -18.39 -9.71 -4.45
C TYR A 190 -19.10 -10.56 -3.38
N ASN A 191 -19.28 -10.00 -2.19
CA ASN A 191 -19.87 -10.71 -1.07
C ASN A 191 -21.33 -11.14 -1.37
N HIS A 192 -22.08 -10.30 -2.07
CA HIS A 192 -23.44 -10.62 -2.50
C HIS A 192 -23.50 -11.79 -3.48
N TYR A 193 -22.66 -11.77 -4.54
CA TYR A 193 -22.76 -12.76 -5.60
C TYR A 193 -22.03 -14.07 -5.28
N ASP A 194 -20.92 -14.02 -4.56
CA ASP A 194 -20.10 -15.21 -4.28
C ASP A 194 -20.44 -15.85 -2.92
N ASN A 195 -20.81 -15.06 -1.91
CA ASN A 195 -21.11 -15.55 -0.56
C ASN A 195 -22.61 -15.54 -0.21
N GLY A 196 -23.46 -14.96 -1.05
CA GLY A 196 -24.90 -14.94 -0.85
C GLY A 196 -25.40 -13.92 0.17
N ASP A 197 -24.57 -12.97 0.58
CA ASP A 197 -24.91 -11.92 1.51
C ASP A 197 -25.75 -10.80 0.85
N SER A 198 -26.31 -9.92 1.69
CA SER A 198 -27.05 -8.77 1.18
C SER A 198 -26.13 -7.76 0.48
N MET A 199 -26.60 -7.18 -0.64
CA MET A 199 -25.90 -6.07 -1.26
C MET A 199 -26.23 -4.77 -0.52
N TYR A 200 -25.22 -4.21 0.16
CA TYR A 200 -25.34 -2.91 0.82
C TYR A 200 -24.81 -1.81 -0.09
N ILE A 201 -25.63 -0.78 -0.32
CA ILE A 201 -25.28 0.45 -1.08
C ILE A 201 -25.56 1.64 -0.17
N HIS A 202 -24.77 1.74 0.90
CA HIS A 202 -24.85 2.89 1.80
C HIS A 202 -24.25 4.12 1.10
N ARG A 203 -25.00 5.22 1.09
CA ARG A 203 -24.52 6.47 0.52
C ARG A 203 -23.50 7.11 1.43
N PRO A 204 -22.37 7.61 0.89
CA PRO A 204 -21.44 8.39 1.67
C PRO A 204 -22.11 9.66 2.19
N ASP A 205 -21.68 10.08 3.37
CA ASP A 205 -22.09 11.34 3.99
C ASP A 205 -21.03 12.41 3.66
N PRO A 206 -21.39 13.52 3.04
CA PRO A 206 -20.42 14.54 2.65
C PRO A 206 -19.78 15.26 3.84
N THR A 207 -20.37 15.16 5.05
CA THR A 207 -19.90 15.85 6.25
C THR A 207 -18.90 15.02 7.08
N LEU A 208 -18.79 13.71 6.83
CA LEU A 208 -17.92 12.81 7.55
C LEU A 208 -16.53 12.72 6.89
N SER A 209 -15.51 12.38 7.67
CA SER A 209 -14.16 12.07 7.17
C SER A 209 -14.13 10.86 6.23
N THR A 210 -13.02 10.65 5.55
CA THR A 210 -12.80 9.48 4.70
C THR A 210 -12.84 8.19 5.51
N ALA A 211 -12.23 8.16 6.71
CA ALA A 211 -12.22 6.99 7.58
C ALA A 211 -13.63 6.66 8.10
N GLU A 212 -14.36 7.66 8.57
CA GLU A 212 -15.74 7.49 9.05
C GLU A 212 -16.66 6.99 7.94
N ASN A 213 -16.58 7.58 6.74
CA ASN A 213 -17.37 7.12 5.59
C ASN A 213 -17.04 5.69 5.18
N PHE A 214 -15.76 5.30 5.22
CA PHE A 214 -15.37 3.94 4.91
C PHE A 214 -16.05 2.94 5.85
N LEU A 215 -15.96 3.16 7.17
CA LEU A 215 -16.60 2.30 8.18
C LEU A 215 -18.11 2.30 8.06
N LYS A 216 -18.71 3.48 7.90
CA LYS A 216 -20.17 3.65 7.71
C LYS A 216 -20.68 2.92 6.48
N MET A 217 -19.99 3.01 5.35
CA MET A 217 -20.41 2.35 4.12
C MET A 217 -20.19 0.83 4.16
N LEU A 218 -19.12 0.38 4.85
CA LEU A 218 -18.77 -1.03 4.93
C LEU A 218 -19.73 -1.82 5.83
N ARG A 219 -20.12 -1.25 6.97
CA ARG A 219 -20.89 -1.97 8.00
C ARG A 219 -22.39 -1.97 7.69
N PRO A 220 -23.07 -3.14 7.77
CA PRO A 220 -24.50 -3.25 7.50
C PRO A 220 -25.36 -2.30 8.34
N ASP A 221 -24.99 -2.08 9.61
CA ASP A 221 -25.71 -1.22 10.55
C ASP A 221 -25.20 0.24 10.54
N GLN A 222 -24.17 0.54 9.75
CA GLN A 222 -23.53 1.85 9.57
C GLN A 222 -22.91 2.43 10.86
N LYS A 223 -22.67 1.60 11.88
CA LYS A 223 -22.15 2.06 13.17
C LYS A 223 -20.63 1.89 13.26
N TYR A 224 -20.02 2.84 13.93
CA TYR A 224 -18.61 2.80 14.32
C TYR A 224 -18.42 3.64 15.59
N THR A 225 -17.32 3.44 16.30
CA THR A 225 -16.93 4.28 17.42
C THR A 225 -15.93 5.36 16.97
N GLU A 226 -15.80 6.44 17.74
CA GLU A 226 -14.82 7.50 17.47
C GLU A 226 -13.39 6.94 17.45
N LEU A 227 -13.06 6.02 18.37
CA LEU A 227 -11.76 5.36 18.39
C LEU A 227 -11.49 4.56 17.12
N GLU A 228 -12.46 3.80 16.62
CA GLU A 228 -12.32 3.05 15.37
C GLU A 228 -12.04 3.97 14.19
N ALA A 229 -12.78 5.07 14.09
CA ALA A 229 -12.59 6.07 13.04
C ALA A 229 -11.21 6.73 13.12
N LYS A 230 -10.78 7.12 14.34
CA LYS A 230 -9.47 7.72 14.60
C LYS A 230 -8.31 6.79 14.25
N VAL A 231 -8.39 5.53 14.66
CA VAL A 231 -7.35 4.54 14.36
C VAL A 231 -7.25 4.29 12.86
N LEU A 232 -8.38 4.18 12.15
CA LEU A 232 -8.39 4.03 10.70
C LEU A 232 -7.85 5.29 10.00
N ASP A 233 -8.21 6.47 10.46
CA ASP A 233 -7.73 7.75 9.91
C ASP A 233 -6.20 7.86 10.00
N VAL A 234 -5.62 7.57 11.17
CA VAL A 234 -4.17 7.50 11.36
C VAL A 234 -3.53 6.44 10.46
N ALA A 235 -4.13 5.25 10.35
CA ALA A 235 -3.65 4.22 9.45
C ALA A 235 -3.56 4.71 8.00
N LEU A 236 -4.58 5.44 7.53
CA LEU A 236 -4.59 6.03 6.19
C LEU A 236 -3.48 7.09 6.04
N MET A 237 -3.26 7.96 7.04
CA MET A 237 -2.16 8.95 7.02
C MET A 237 -0.80 8.28 6.85
N LEU A 238 -0.52 7.22 7.62
CA LEU A 238 0.76 6.51 7.62
C LEU A 238 1.05 5.78 6.31
N HIS A 239 0.03 5.45 5.53
CA HIS A 239 0.16 4.76 4.25
C HIS A 239 0.14 5.69 3.03
N MET A 240 -0.12 6.99 3.19
CA MET A 240 -0.32 7.93 2.07
C MET A 240 0.88 8.03 1.14
N GLU A 241 2.10 8.09 1.69
CA GLU A 241 3.30 8.36 0.91
C GLU A 241 4.51 7.61 1.48
N HIS A 242 5.40 7.16 0.61
CA HIS A 242 6.65 6.51 1.01
C HIS A 242 7.74 6.61 -0.08
N GLY A 243 7.90 7.79 -0.64
CA GLY A 243 8.96 8.13 -1.59
C GLY A 243 8.68 7.80 -3.05
N GLY A 244 9.27 8.59 -3.92
CA GLY A 244 9.10 8.48 -5.38
C GLY A 244 9.67 7.21 -6.01
N GLY A 245 10.53 6.47 -5.28
CA GLY A 245 11.09 5.18 -5.70
C GLY A 245 10.26 3.95 -5.27
N ASN A 246 9.17 4.13 -4.54
CA ASN A 246 8.21 3.08 -4.26
C ASN A 246 7.63 2.54 -5.57
N ASN A 247 7.45 1.21 -5.70
CA ASN A 247 7.14 0.59 -7.00
C ASN A 247 5.89 1.17 -7.67
N SER A 248 4.79 1.35 -6.95
CA SER A 248 3.56 1.92 -7.51
C SER A 248 3.67 3.42 -7.78
N THR A 249 4.39 4.17 -6.93
CA THR A 249 4.67 5.59 -7.14
C THR A 249 5.58 5.78 -8.35
N PHE A 250 6.62 4.97 -8.49
CA PHE A 250 7.50 5.02 -9.65
C PHE A 250 6.75 4.64 -10.95
N THR A 251 5.86 3.65 -10.89
CA THR A 251 4.97 3.30 -12.01
C THR A 251 4.10 4.50 -12.41
N THR A 252 3.53 5.22 -11.44
CA THR A 252 2.75 6.46 -11.70
C THR A 252 3.60 7.48 -12.44
N ARG A 253 4.84 7.72 -12.01
CA ARG A 253 5.77 8.67 -12.65
C ARG A 253 6.13 8.22 -14.06
N VAL A 254 6.49 6.95 -14.26
CA VAL A 254 6.84 6.39 -15.57
C VAL A 254 5.70 6.59 -16.56
N VAL A 255 4.47 6.23 -16.18
CA VAL A 255 3.30 6.32 -17.06
C VAL A 255 2.91 7.80 -17.29
N THR A 256 3.01 8.64 -16.26
CA THR A 256 2.79 10.08 -16.37
C THR A 256 3.78 10.74 -17.33
N SER A 257 5.06 10.35 -17.29
CA SER A 257 6.10 10.89 -18.17
C SER A 257 5.86 10.63 -19.66
N ALA A 258 5.03 9.63 -19.98
CA ALA A 258 4.58 9.34 -21.33
C ALA A 258 3.42 10.25 -21.81
N GLY A 259 2.88 11.13 -20.95
CA GLY A 259 1.81 12.05 -21.27
C GLY A 259 0.39 11.45 -21.22
N THR A 260 0.20 10.33 -20.52
CA THR A 260 -1.12 9.69 -20.41
C THR A 260 -2.07 10.43 -19.46
N ASP A 261 -3.37 10.13 -19.55
CA ASP A 261 -4.41 10.66 -18.65
C ASP A 261 -4.25 10.19 -17.21
N THR A 262 -4.95 10.86 -16.28
CA THR A 262 -4.88 10.57 -14.84
C THR A 262 -5.43 9.18 -14.50
N TYR A 263 -6.54 8.77 -15.12
CA TYR A 263 -7.17 7.48 -14.83
C TYR A 263 -6.25 6.32 -15.19
N SER A 264 -5.61 6.38 -16.37
CA SER A 264 -4.64 5.38 -16.82
C SER A 264 -3.40 5.34 -15.93
N ALA A 265 -2.88 6.49 -15.50
CA ALA A 265 -1.72 6.55 -14.60
C ALA A 265 -2.03 5.92 -13.22
N ILE A 266 -3.20 6.24 -12.65
CA ILE A 266 -3.65 5.67 -11.37
C ILE A 266 -3.98 4.18 -11.50
N ALA A 267 -4.61 3.74 -12.60
CA ALA A 267 -4.85 2.32 -12.87
C ALA A 267 -3.55 1.50 -12.97
N ALA A 268 -2.50 2.08 -13.56
CA ALA A 268 -1.17 1.46 -13.58
C ALA A 268 -0.55 1.35 -12.17
N ALA A 269 -0.68 2.38 -11.34
CA ALA A 269 -0.28 2.36 -9.94
C ALA A 269 -1.01 1.28 -9.14
N MET A 270 -2.33 1.16 -9.32
CA MET A 270 -3.17 0.10 -8.73
C MET A 270 -2.68 -1.29 -9.14
N SER A 271 -2.37 -1.49 -10.41
CA SER A 271 -1.85 -2.76 -10.94
C SER A 271 -0.49 -3.12 -10.34
N SER A 272 0.36 -2.14 -10.09
CA SER A 272 1.63 -2.31 -9.38
C SER A 272 1.41 -2.68 -7.91
N LEU A 273 0.53 -1.95 -7.21
CA LEU A 273 0.28 -2.14 -5.78
C LEU A 273 -0.33 -3.52 -5.48
N LYS A 274 -1.23 -4.02 -6.30
CA LYS A 274 -1.89 -5.33 -6.07
C LYS A 274 -0.93 -6.53 -6.13
N GLY A 275 0.28 -6.35 -6.66
CA GLY A 275 1.28 -7.41 -6.72
C GLY A 275 1.68 -7.92 -5.33
N PRO A 276 1.77 -9.25 -5.11
CA PRO A 276 2.01 -9.83 -3.79
C PRO A 276 3.36 -9.44 -3.17
N LYS A 277 4.31 -8.98 -3.98
CA LYS A 277 5.61 -8.46 -3.51
C LYS A 277 5.57 -6.99 -3.07
N HIS A 278 4.44 -6.29 -3.28
CA HIS A 278 4.27 -4.88 -2.94
C HIS A 278 3.17 -4.69 -1.91
N GLY A 279 1.90 -4.83 -2.28
CA GLY A 279 0.76 -4.56 -1.39
C GLY A 279 0.23 -5.76 -0.61
N GLY A 280 0.83 -6.94 -0.71
CA GLY A 280 0.36 -8.16 -0.05
C GLY A 280 1.05 -8.50 1.27
N ALA A 281 1.90 -7.62 1.81
CA ALA A 281 2.71 -7.94 2.98
C ALA A 281 1.88 -8.12 4.25
N ASN A 282 0.90 -7.26 4.50
CA ASN A 282 0.02 -7.35 5.67
C ASN A 282 -0.82 -8.64 5.69
N ILE A 283 -1.31 -9.10 4.52
CA ILE A 283 -2.05 -10.38 4.43
C ILE A 283 -1.12 -11.54 4.83
N LYS A 284 0.14 -11.51 4.41
CA LYS A 284 1.13 -12.53 4.81
C LYS A 284 1.44 -12.50 6.30
N VAL A 285 1.46 -11.32 6.91
CA VAL A 285 1.57 -11.22 8.38
C VAL A 285 0.37 -11.90 9.05
N MET A 286 -0.85 -11.62 8.60
CA MET A 286 -2.06 -12.23 9.19
C MET A 286 -2.07 -13.75 9.04
N GLU A 287 -1.76 -14.28 7.85
CA GLU A 287 -1.65 -15.72 7.63
C GLU A 287 -0.60 -16.36 8.55
N MET A 288 0.55 -15.71 8.76
CA MET A 288 1.60 -16.18 9.67
C MET A 288 1.13 -16.11 11.13
N MET A 289 0.44 -15.05 11.53
CA MET A 289 -0.09 -14.92 12.89
C MET A 289 -1.15 -15.96 13.18
N ASP A 290 -2.01 -16.28 12.20
CA ASP A 290 -2.98 -17.38 12.29
C ASP A 290 -2.28 -18.73 12.46
N ASP A 291 -1.22 -18.97 11.69
CA ASP A 291 -0.43 -20.19 11.79
C ASP A 291 0.23 -20.31 13.19
N ILE A 292 0.79 -19.21 13.72
CA ILE A 292 1.37 -19.17 15.07
C ILE A 292 0.28 -19.45 16.13
N ARG A 293 -0.88 -18.75 16.04
CA ARG A 293 -2.01 -18.91 16.97
C ARG A 293 -2.52 -20.36 17.04
N ASN A 294 -2.50 -21.06 15.92
CA ASN A 294 -2.98 -22.44 15.81
C ASN A 294 -1.96 -23.49 16.29
N ASN A 295 -0.67 -23.18 16.29
CA ASN A 295 0.40 -24.13 16.57
C ASN A 295 1.14 -23.90 17.89
N VAL A 296 1.07 -22.71 18.48
CA VAL A 296 1.61 -22.37 19.80
C VAL A 296 0.49 -22.50 20.84
N LYS A 297 0.72 -23.32 21.85
CA LYS A 297 -0.32 -23.61 22.88
C LYS A 297 -0.45 -22.50 23.91
N ASN A 298 0.68 -21.97 24.34
CA ASN A 298 0.74 -20.89 25.33
C ASN A 298 1.45 -19.67 24.71
N TRP A 299 0.66 -18.66 24.35
CA TRP A 299 1.17 -17.44 23.72
C TRP A 299 1.97 -16.54 24.67
N ASP A 300 1.85 -16.77 26.00
CA ASP A 300 2.63 -16.06 27.02
C ASP A 300 3.97 -16.76 27.32
N ASP A 301 4.18 -17.98 26.81
CA ASP A 301 5.43 -18.71 26.97
C ASP A 301 6.46 -18.25 25.91
N ARG A 302 7.36 -17.39 26.35
CA ARG A 302 8.46 -16.86 25.52
C ARG A 302 9.28 -17.95 24.82
N ALA A 303 9.53 -19.08 25.51
CA ALA A 303 10.34 -20.16 24.97
C ALA A 303 9.60 -20.92 23.87
N GLU A 304 8.29 -21.18 24.06
CA GLU A 304 7.45 -21.84 23.07
C GLU A 304 7.30 -20.97 21.80
N VAL A 305 7.01 -19.66 21.95
CA VAL A 305 6.91 -18.74 20.85
C VAL A 305 8.24 -18.61 20.09
N LYS A 306 9.37 -18.45 20.82
CA LYS A 306 10.72 -18.37 20.21
C LYS A 306 11.05 -19.64 19.42
N ALA A 307 10.72 -20.82 19.96
CA ALA A 307 10.94 -22.10 19.27
C ALA A 307 10.13 -22.22 17.99
N TYR A 308 8.88 -21.71 17.97
CA TYR A 308 8.04 -21.76 16.79
C TYR A 308 8.53 -20.77 15.71
N LEU A 309 8.91 -19.55 16.08
CA LEU A 309 9.52 -18.58 15.16
C LEU A 309 10.81 -19.14 14.53
N ALA A 310 11.61 -19.89 15.31
CA ALA A 310 12.80 -20.56 14.80
C ALA A 310 12.44 -21.60 13.71
N LYS A 311 11.37 -22.38 13.87
CA LYS A 311 10.87 -23.31 12.83
C LYS A 311 10.43 -22.58 11.56
N ILE A 312 9.75 -21.43 11.69
CA ILE A 312 9.39 -20.61 10.54
C ILE A 312 10.65 -20.19 9.77
N LEU A 313 11.68 -19.68 10.48
CA LEU A 313 12.93 -19.25 9.86
C LEU A 313 13.72 -20.41 9.21
N ASP A 314 13.57 -21.63 9.73
CA ASP A 314 14.20 -22.83 9.17
C ASP A 314 13.40 -23.42 7.97
N GLY A 315 12.28 -22.80 7.62
CA GLY A 315 11.39 -23.29 6.56
C GLY A 315 10.64 -24.59 6.92
N GLN A 316 10.50 -24.87 8.23
CA GLN A 316 9.86 -26.08 8.76
C GLN A 316 8.40 -25.83 9.22
N ALA A 317 7.94 -24.58 9.17
CA ALA A 317 6.59 -24.18 9.54
C ALA A 317 6.07 -23.10 8.60
N PHE A 318 4.77 -22.84 8.67
CA PHE A 318 4.04 -21.88 7.85
C PHE A 318 4.20 -22.17 6.35
N ASP A 319 4.68 -21.23 5.54
CA ASP A 319 4.77 -21.34 4.08
C ASP A 319 6.11 -21.91 3.56
N GLY A 320 6.99 -22.32 4.47
CA GLY A 320 8.28 -22.93 4.14
C GLY A 320 9.33 -21.98 3.55
N LYS A 321 9.08 -20.67 3.48
CA LYS A 321 10.00 -19.69 2.88
C LYS A 321 11.06 -19.18 3.84
N GLY A 322 10.97 -19.52 5.11
CA GLY A 322 11.92 -19.10 6.12
C GLY A 322 11.88 -17.61 6.42
N LEU A 323 10.70 -16.97 6.34
CA LEU A 323 10.52 -15.55 6.57
C LEU A 323 9.55 -15.30 7.72
N ILE A 324 9.90 -14.40 8.64
CA ILE A 324 8.97 -13.78 9.56
C ILE A 324 8.47 -12.51 8.88
N TYR A 325 7.22 -12.55 8.41
CA TYR A 325 6.62 -11.45 7.67
C TYR A 325 6.35 -10.26 8.59
N GLY A 326 6.39 -9.06 8.05
CA GLY A 326 6.31 -7.82 8.83
C GLY A 326 7.63 -7.41 9.49
N MET A 327 8.67 -8.24 9.43
CA MET A 327 10.01 -7.95 9.94
C MET A 327 10.96 -7.55 8.82
N GLY A 328 11.67 -6.42 9.04
CA GLY A 328 12.61 -5.84 8.08
C GLY A 328 11.93 -4.90 7.08
N HIS A 329 12.71 -4.01 6.52
CA HIS A 329 12.27 -3.01 5.54
C HIS A 329 13.37 -2.75 4.51
N ALA A 330 12.97 -2.42 3.28
CA ALA A 330 13.91 -2.12 2.19
C ALA A 330 14.75 -0.85 2.44
N VAL A 331 14.28 0.04 3.29
CA VAL A 331 14.90 1.34 3.61
C VAL A 331 15.33 1.40 5.07
N TYR A 332 14.40 1.19 6.01
CA TYR A 332 14.66 1.29 7.44
C TYR A 332 15.41 0.07 7.97
N SER A 333 16.36 0.30 8.87
CA SER A 333 17.13 -0.77 9.52
C SER A 333 16.94 -0.84 11.03
N LEU A 334 16.82 0.30 11.71
CA LEU A 334 16.63 0.35 13.16
C LEU A 334 15.18 0.44 13.59
N SER A 335 14.36 1.23 12.88
CA SER A 335 12.94 1.38 13.16
C SER A 335 12.19 1.95 11.96
N ASP A 336 10.92 1.59 11.81
CA ASP A 336 9.96 2.26 10.91
C ASP A 336 9.14 3.27 11.75
N PRO A 337 9.21 4.58 11.48
CA PRO A 337 8.49 5.57 12.28
C PRO A 337 6.97 5.37 12.23
N ARG A 338 6.45 4.82 11.13
CA ARG A 338 5.03 4.54 10.96
C ARG A 338 4.55 3.42 11.89
N GLU A 339 5.34 2.37 12.02
CA GLU A 339 5.06 1.27 12.92
C GLU A 339 5.01 1.74 14.37
N ARG A 340 6.02 2.52 14.81
CA ARG A 340 6.08 3.06 16.17
C ARG A 340 4.88 3.94 16.53
N ILE A 341 4.47 4.83 15.61
CA ILE A 341 3.27 5.66 15.80
C ILE A 341 2.05 4.75 15.91
N PHE A 342 1.91 3.81 14.98
CA PHE A 342 0.72 2.99 14.85
C PHE A 342 0.53 2.08 16.05
N LYS A 343 1.61 1.55 16.60
CA LYS A 343 1.58 0.66 17.77
C LYS A 343 0.79 1.23 18.94
N GLY A 344 0.95 2.51 19.29
CA GLY A 344 0.20 3.14 20.37
C GLY A 344 -1.32 3.11 20.14
N TYR A 345 -1.77 3.37 18.92
CA TYR A 345 -3.18 3.28 18.54
C TYR A 345 -3.70 1.83 18.51
N VAL A 346 -2.84 0.88 18.12
CA VAL A 346 -3.16 -0.55 18.12
C VAL A 346 -3.39 -1.05 19.54
N GLU A 347 -2.53 -0.65 20.49
CA GLU A 347 -2.67 -1.00 21.92
C GLU A 347 -3.97 -0.45 22.49
N GLU A 348 -4.30 0.80 22.23
CA GLU A 348 -5.55 1.42 22.69
C GLU A 348 -6.79 0.68 22.11
N LEU A 349 -6.78 0.39 20.83
CA LEU A 349 -7.87 -0.35 20.18
C LEU A 349 -7.98 -1.78 20.70
N ALA A 350 -6.86 -2.48 20.93
CA ALA A 350 -6.84 -3.84 21.45
C ALA A 350 -7.48 -3.92 22.84
N VAL A 351 -7.19 -2.97 23.73
CA VAL A 351 -7.84 -2.86 25.03
C VAL A 351 -9.35 -2.64 24.86
N ALA A 352 -9.76 -1.69 24.03
CA ALA A 352 -11.17 -1.39 23.78
C ALA A 352 -11.95 -2.59 23.18
N LYS A 353 -11.27 -3.45 22.42
CA LYS A 353 -11.84 -4.65 21.79
C LYS A 353 -11.65 -5.94 22.60
N GLY A 354 -10.99 -5.90 23.77
CA GLY A 354 -10.68 -7.08 24.58
C GLY A 354 -9.72 -8.06 23.90
N GLN A 355 -8.80 -7.54 23.10
CA GLN A 355 -7.81 -8.31 22.32
C GLN A 355 -6.41 -8.27 22.94
N ASP A 356 -6.31 -8.02 24.26
CA ASP A 356 -5.04 -7.88 24.99
C ASP A 356 -4.10 -9.08 24.79
N LYS A 357 -4.64 -10.30 24.77
CA LYS A 357 -3.83 -11.52 24.57
C LYS A 357 -3.18 -11.55 23.18
N GLN A 358 -3.90 -11.14 22.16
CA GLN A 358 -3.34 -11.06 20.80
C GLN A 358 -2.28 -9.96 20.73
N MET A 359 -2.55 -8.80 21.33
CA MET A 359 -1.58 -7.71 21.40
C MET A 359 -0.29 -8.12 22.09
N ASN A 360 -0.40 -8.85 23.22
CA ASN A 360 0.78 -9.40 23.92
C ASN A 360 1.59 -10.35 23.03
N LEU A 361 0.93 -11.19 22.22
CA LEU A 361 1.61 -12.07 21.28
C LEU A 361 2.35 -11.25 20.19
N TYR A 362 1.75 -10.20 19.65
CA TYR A 362 2.42 -9.30 18.71
C TYR A 362 3.64 -8.64 19.34
N ASN A 363 3.53 -8.10 20.57
CA ASN A 363 4.64 -7.51 21.31
C ASN A 363 5.76 -8.53 21.54
N LEU A 364 5.42 -9.76 21.90
CA LEU A 364 6.41 -10.82 22.12
C LEU A 364 7.15 -11.21 20.83
N ILE A 365 6.45 -11.28 19.70
CA ILE A 365 7.06 -11.58 18.39
C ILE A 365 7.94 -10.41 17.95
N GLU A 366 7.49 -9.16 18.13
CA GLU A 366 8.29 -7.96 17.85
C GLU A 366 9.62 -7.96 18.60
N GLU A 367 9.61 -8.41 19.86
CA GLU A 367 10.84 -8.52 20.67
C GLU A 367 11.74 -9.67 20.23
N LEU A 368 11.17 -10.86 19.95
CA LEU A 368 11.93 -12.08 19.67
C LEU A 368 12.45 -12.19 18.24
N ALA A 369 11.68 -11.71 17.27
CA ALA A 369 11.99 -11.93 15.87
C ALA A 369 13.30 -11.26 15.40
N PRO A 370 13.63 -10.01 15.79
CA PRO A 370 14.89 -9.37 15.42
C PRO A 370 16.13 -10.16 15.88
N GLU A 371 16.12 -10.65 17.13
CA GLU A 371 17.21 -11.46 17.68
C GLU A 371 17.42 -12.75 16.90
N LEU A 372 16.32 -13.49 16.67
CA LEU A 372 16.35 -14.75 15.92
C LEU A 372 16.83 -14.58 14.47
N ILE A 373 16.35 -13.52 13.79
CA ILE A 373 16.77 -13.23 12.42
C ILE A 373 18.25 -12.87 12.39
N ALA A 374 18.73 -12.05 13.34
CA ALA A 374 20.14 -11.69 13.44
C ALA A 374 21.02 -12.92 13.68
N GLU A 375 20.66 -13.79 14.62
CA GLU A 375 21.38 -15.04 14.92
C GLU A 375 21.46 -15.97 13.69
N LYS A 376 20.32 -16.23 13.04
CA LYS A 376 20.24 -17.23 11.95
C LYS A 376 20.75 -16.75 10.60
N ARG A 377 20.64 -15.45 10.30
CA ARG A 377 20.99 -14.89 8.99
C ARG A 377 22.25 -14.05 9.00
N HIS A 378 22.93 -13.92 10.15
CA HIS A 378 24.11 -13.08 10.32
C HIS A 378 23.90 -11.64 9.84
N ILE A 379 22.69 -11.09 10.09
CA ILE A 379 22.31 -9.72 9.73
C ILE A 379 22.57 -8.82 10.93
N PHE A 380 23.68 -8.11 10.91
CA PHE A 380 24.08 -7.20 12.01
C PHE A 380 23.58 -5.76 11.82
N LYS A 381 22.82 -5.47 10.75
CA LYS A 381 22.32 -4.11 10.46
C LYS A 381 21.08 -3.69 11.25
N GLY A 382 20.57 -4.56 12.10
CA GLY A 382 19.26 -4.40 12.74
C GLY A 382 18.11 -4.89 11.84
N VAL A 383 17.09 -5.46 12.47
CA VAL A 383 15.82 -5.83 11.85
C VAL A 383 14.74 -5.28 12.76
N SER A 384 13.82 -4.51 12.21
CA SER A 384 12.70 -3.93 12.95
C SER A 384 11.38 -4.30 12.28
N PRO A 385 10.27 -4.30 13.01
CA PRO A 385 8.96 -4.40 12.39
C PRO A 385 8.73 -3.21 11.46
N ASN A 386 7.93 -3.44 10.43
CA ASN A 386 7.45 -2.40 9.53
C ASN A 386 5.94 -2.17 9.76
N VAL A 387 5.35 -1.17 9.11
CA VAL A 387 3.96 -0.80 9.30
C VAL A 387 2.98 -1.95 9.01
N ASP A 388 3.34 -2.89 8.13
CA ASP A 388 2.48 -4.03 7.78
C ASP A 388 2.36 -5.05 8.92
N PHE A 389 3.28 -5.04 9.91
CA PHE A 389 3.23 -5.95 11.04
C PHE A 389 1.96 -5.77 11.87
N TYR A 390 1.53 -4.53 12.09
CA TYR A 390 0.34 -4.22 12.88
C TYR A 390 -0.90 -3.90 12.05
N SER A 391 -0.76 -3.48 10.78
CA SER A 391 -1.89 -2.99 10.00
C SER A 391 -3.00 -4.04 9.80
N GLY A 392 -2.62 -5.29 9.55
CA GLY A 392 -3.59 -6.39 9.42
C GLY A 392 -4.36 -6.64 10.70
N PHE A 393 -3.70 -6.59 11.86
CA PHE A 393 -4.34 -6.76 13.16
C PHE A 393 -5.34 -5.63 13.47
N VAL A 394 -5.00 -4.39 13.14
CA VAL A 394 -5.96 -3.27 13.24
C VAL A 394 -7.18 -3.53 12.37
N TYR A 395 -6.99 -3.93 11.13
CA TYR A 395 -8.11 -4.18 10.22
C TYR A 395 -8.99 -5.34 10.70
N GLU A 396 -8.39 -6.39 11.29
CA GLU A 396 -9.13 -7.46 11.97
C GLU A 396 -9.98 -6.93 13.12
N MET A 397 -9.41 -6.10 14.01
CA MET A 397 -10.13 -5.48 15.14
C MET A 397 -11.24 -4.50 14.72
N LEU A 398 -11.12 -3.92 13.53
CA LEU A 398 -12.13 -3.06 12.91
C LEU A 398 -13.20 -3.84 12.12
N ASP A 399 -13.17 -5.18 12.15
CA ASP A 399 -14.04 -6.07 11.38
C ASP A 399 -14.00 -5.78 9.87
N ILE A 400 -12.82 -5.42 9.36
CA ILE A 400 -12.59 -5.17 7.94
C ILE A 400 -12.20 -6.49 7.26
N PRO A 401 -12.91 -6.93 6.21
CA PRO A 401 -12.57 -8.14 5.47
C PRO A 401 -11.19 -8.09 4.82
N GLN A 402 -10.51 -9.23 4.78
CA GLN A 402 -9.15 -9.34 4.19
C GLN A 402 -9.07 -8.88 2.74
N GLU A 403 -10.14 -9.04 1.98
CA GLU A 403 -10.25 -8.57 0.59
C GLU A 403 -10.07 -7.05 0.45
N LEU A 404 -10.30 -6.29 1.54
CA LEU A 404 -10.16 -4.84 1.59
C LEU A 404 -8.80 -4.36 2.14
N TYR A 405 -7.88 -5.22 2.57
CA TYR A 405 -6.60 -4.79 3.15
C TYR A 405 -5.71 -4.05 2.13
N THR A 406 -5.48 -4.63 0.96
CA THR A 406 -4.75 -3.95 -0.13
C THR A 406 -5.53 -2.75 -0.70
N PRO A 407 -6.87 -2.81 -0.90
CA PRO A 407 -7.69 -1.64 -1.21
C PRO A 407 -7.56 -0.48 -0.23
N LEU A 408 -7.48 -0.72 1.09
CA LEU A 408 -7.24 0.34 2.07
C LEU A 408 -5.88 1.01 1.87
N PHE A 409 -4.86 0.21 1.58
CA PHE A 409 -3.56 0.76 1.21
C PHE A 409 -3.64 1.65 -0.03
N ALA A 410 -4.44 1.27 -1.04
CA ALA A 410 -4.67 2.08 -2.23
C ALA A 410 -5.45 3.37 -1.92
N ILE A 411 -6.48 3.30 -1.04
CA ILE A 411 -7.26 4.48 -0.59
C ILE A 411 -6.34 5.52 0.04
N ALA A 412 -5.36 5.10 0.81
CA ALA A 412 -4.35 6.00 1.36
C ALA A 412 -3.39 6.51 0.29
N ARG A 413 -2.79 5.59 -0.46
CA ARG A 413 -1.67 5.86 -1.35
C ARG A 413 -2.03 6.67 -2.60
N ILE A 414 -3.31 6.72 -2.98
CA ILE A 414 -3.74 7.55 -4.13
C ILE A 414 -3.38 9.02 -3.95
N VAL A 415 -3.33 9.52 -2.71
CA VAL A 415 -2.90 10.89 -2.43
C VAL A 415 -1.45 11.10 -2.84
N GLY A 416 -0.55 10.20 -2.41
CA GLY A 416 0.86 10.22 -2.81
C GLY A 416 1.04 10.06 -4.33
N TRP A 417 0.32 9.13 -4.96
CA TRP A 417 0.36 9.00 -6.43
C TRP A 417 -0.09 10.26 -7.14
N SER A 418 -1.15 10.91 -6.65
CA SER A 418 -1.66 12.17 -7.20
C SER A 418 -0.63 13.30 -7.09
N ALA A 419 -0.01 13.45 -5.93
CA ALA A 419 1.03 14.45 -5.73
C ALA A 419 2.24 14.21 -6.66
N HIS A 420 2.73 12.96 -6.74
CA HIS A 420 3.83 12.61 -7.63
C HIS A 420 3.49 12.74 -9.11
N ARG A 421 2.23 12.47 -9.51
CA ARG A 421 1.78 12.74 -10.87
C ARG A 421 1.86 14.21 -11.21
N ILE A 422 1.35 15.09 -10.34
CA ILE A 422 1.37 16.54 -10.56
C ILE A 422 2.81 17.06 -10.57
N GLU A 423 3.66 16.60 -9.65
CA GLU A 423 5.09 16.96 -9.64
C GLU A 423 5.79 16.54 -10.94
N GLU A 424 5.53 15.33 -11.46
CA GLU A 424 6.09 14.83 -12.72
C GLU A 424 5.64 15.67 -13.92
N MET A 425 4.36 16.04 -13.97
CA MET A 425 3.81 16.87 -15.04
C MET A 425 4.41 18.29 -15.07
N ILE A 426 4.68 18.87 -13.89
CA ILE A 426 5.21 20.23 -13.78
C ILE A 426 6.72 20.26 -14.01
N GLY A 427 7.44 19.31 -13.41
CA GLY A 427 8.91 19.38 -13.29
C GLY A 427 9.70 18.60 -14.34
N MET A 428 9.12 17.58 -14.95
CA MET A 428 9.85 16.59 -15.73
C MET A 428 9.35 16.53 -17.17
N ASN A 429 10.03 17.23 -18.08
CA ASN A 429 9.68 17.26 -19.51
C ASN A 429 10.29 16.10 -20.34
N LYS A 430 10.67 15.00 -19.70
CA LYS A 430 11.31 13.86 -20.38
C LYS A 430 10.65 12.55 -20.01
N ILE A 431 10.41 11.72 -21.02
CA ILE A 431 9.94 10.34 -20.79
C ILE A 431 10.99 9.55 -19.99
N ILE A 432 10.56 8.88 -18.93
CA ILE A 432 11.41 8.02 -18.12
C ILE A 432 11.68 6.74 -18.91
N ARG A 433 12.93 6.59 -19.36
CA ARG A 433 13.35 5.50 -20.24
C ARG A 433 14.75 5.01 -19.86
N PRO A 434 14.88 3.91 -19.12
CA PRO A 434 16.18 3.31 -18.85
C PRO A 434 16.80 2.70 -20.14
N ALA A 435 18.13 2.59 -20.18
CA ALA A 435 18.84 1.85 -21.22
C ALA A 435 18.82 0.35 -20.92
N TYR A 436 18.74 -0.48 -21.95
CA TYR A 436 18.86 -1.92 -21.90
C TYR A 436 19.98 -2.41 -22.80
N LYS A 437 20.77 -3.38 -22.33
CA LYS A 437 21.80 -4.06 -23.11
C LYS A 437 21.22 -5.32 -23.77
N SER A 438 21.27 -5.40 -25.09
CA SER A 438 21.01 -6.65 -25.80
C SER A 438 22.18 -7.63 -25.57
N ILE A 439 21.83 -8.89 -25.39
CA ILE A 439 22.76 -10.02 -25.31
C ILE A 439 22.63 -10.95 -26.53
N LEU A 440 21.84 -10.54 -27.52
CA LEU A 440 21.81 -11.25 -28.82
C LEU A 440 23.17 -11.06 -29.49
N GLU A 441 23.70 -12.11 -30.07
CA GLU A 441 24.86 -11.99 -30.95
C GLU A 441 24.50 -11.11 -32.15
N ASP A 442 25.38 -10.21 -32.53
CA ASP A 442 25.20 -9.46 -33.77
C ASP A 442 25.16 -10.46 -34.93
N VAL A 443 24.02 -10.55 -35.62
CA VAL A 443 23.89 -11.31 -36.83
C VAL A 443 24.65 -10.50 -37.87
N GLU A 444 25.87 -10.97 -38.26
CA GLU A 444 26.63 -10.43 -39.36
C GLU A 444 25.90 -10.63 -40.72
#